data_19e2c4b313f055fd563a562fc64be1e0
#
_entry.id   19e2c4b313f055fd563a562fc64be1e0
#
_cell.length_a   1.000
_cell.length_b   1.000
_cell.length_c   1.000
_cell.angle_alpha   90.00
_cell.angle_beta   90.00
_cell.angle_gamma   90.00
#
_symmetry.space_group_name_H-M   'P 1'
#
loop_
_entity.id
_entity.type
_entity.pdbx_description
1 polymer ?
#
loop_
_entity_poly.entity_id
_entity_poly.type
_entity_poly.pdbx_seq_one_letter_code
_entity_poly.pdbx_strand_id
1 'polypeptide(L)'
;MATYTHFGKQADVFKHLVLCEILQIEKPQMYIETNSASAIYHMSHTVEQQYGIYHFLEKANKEKFLRNSIYYKLESIEMEKGNYLGSPALAMNILEKRASQYIFFDIEKDALENIELYAGQIELKTHIQTYHADSLEGVIKLLPTLPKSSFLHIDPYEIDKKGISGTSYLDILIKATQAGIKCLLWYGFMTEDDKMHINQYIINRLKEEDIKEYICVELIMNSIRKDTIICNPGILGSGILATNLSQESNTTILKYSNMLVCIYSNIKYKDYDGKLYRDRIK
;
A
#
# COMPACT_ATOMS: atom_id res chain seq x y z
N MET A 1 16.97 14.63 -3.53
CA MET A 1 16.95 13.23 -4.07
C MET A 1 16.02 12.44 -3.19
N ALA A 2 15.19 11.56 -3.73
CA ALA A 2 14.29 10.77 -2.90
C ALA A 2 15.12 9.91 -1.94
N THR A 3 14.82 10.01 -0.65
CA THR A 3 15.54 9.32 0.43
C THR A 3 15.24 7.81 0.42
N TYR A 4 14.10 7.43 -0.17
CA TYR A 4 13.65 6.05 -0.27
C TYR A 4 14.21 5.37 -1.52
N THR A 5 15.01 4.32 -1.30
CA THR A 5 15.70 3.58 -2.38
C THR A 5 15.06 2.22 -2.71
N HIS A 6 14.19 1.73 -1.82
CA HIS A 6 13.50 0.44 -1.98
C HIS A 6 12.06 0.65 -2.43
N PHE A 7 11.81 0.54 -3.73
CA PHE A 7 10.49 0.71 -4.34
C PHE A 7 10.33 -0.16 -5.58
N GLY A 8 9.08 -0.37 -5.99
CA GLY A 8 8.74 -1.16 -7.18
C GLY A 8 8.95 -2.66 -6.99
N LYS A 9 9.11 -3.14 -5.76
CA LYS A 9 9.16 -4.55 -5.43
C LYS A 9 7.77 -5.19 -5.42
N GLN A 10 7.70 -6.49 -5.32
CA GLN A 10 6.46 -7.26 -5.37
C GLN A 10 5.44 -6.82 -4.29
N ALA A 11 5.91 -6.46 -3.09
CA ALA A 11 5.06 -5.95 -2.02
C ALA A 11 4.41 -4.59 -2.37
N ASP A 12 5.14 -3.70 -3.06
CA ASP A 12 4.60 -2.43 -3.55
C ASP A 12 3.57 -2.66 -4.66
N VAL A 13 3.83 -3.61 -5.57
CA VAL A 13 2.86 -3.99 -6.60
C VAL A 13 1.55 -4.45 -5.97
N PHE A 14 1.60 -5.28 -4.92
CA PHE A 14 0.40 -5.72 -4.22
C PHE A 14 -0.34 -4.56 -3.57
N LYS A 15 0.36 -3.76 -2.79
CA LYS A 15 -0.20 -2.59 -2.11
C LYS A 15 -0.86 -1.62 -3.10
N HIS A 16 -0.11 -1.20 -4.10
CA HIS A 16 -0.53 -0.15 -5.03
C HIS A 16 -1.62 -0.62 -5.99
N LEU A 17 -1.57 -1.86 -6.48
CA LEU A 17 -2.64 -2.43 -7.30
C LEU A 17 -3.97 -2.42 -6.54
N VAL A 18 -3.97 -2.91 -5.29
CA VAL A 18 -5.16 -2.94 -4.46
C VAL A 18 -5.64 -1.52 -4.14
N LEU A 19 -4.74 -0.63 -3.72
CA LEU A 19 -5.07 0.77 -3.42
C LEU A 19 -5.76 1.47 -4.61
N CYS A 20 -5.20 1.34 -5.80
CA CYS A 20 -5.74 1.98 -7.01
C CYS A 20 -7.18 1.55 -7.30
N GLU A 21 -7.42 0.25 -7.27
CA GLU A 21 -8.74 -0.28 -7.59
C GLU A 21 -9.78 0.08 -6.53
N ILE A 22 -9.39 0.09 -5.24
CA ILE A 22 -10.26 0.51 -4.15
C ILE A 22 -10.59 2.00 -4.25
N LEU A 23 -9.62 2.86 -4.50
CA LEU A 23 -9.86 4.30 -4.64
C LEU A 23 -10.82 4.62 -5.79
N GLN A 24 -10.75 3.86 -6.89
CA GLN A 24 -11.69 4.00 -8.00
C GLN A 24 -13.12 3.60 -7.62
N ILE A 25 -13.30 2.60 -6.75
CA ILE A 25 -14.61 2.14 -6.29
C ILE A 25 -15.16 3.09 -5.22
N GLU A 26 -14.38 3.36 -4.19
CA GLU A 26 -14.81 4.10 -2.99
C GLU A 26 -14.92 5.61 -3.19
N LYS A 27 -14.16 6.20 -4.11
CA LYS A 27 -14.19 7.61 -4.50
C LYS A 27 -14.28 8.58 -3.32
N PRO A 28 -13.34 8.50 -2.35
CA PRO A 28 -13.40 9.32 -1.16
C PRO A 28 -13.30 10.82 -1.50
N GLN A 29 -13.91 11.65 -0.66
CA GLN A 29 -13.79 13.11 -0.78
C GLN A 29 -12.51 13.64 -0.13
N MET A 30 -11.93 12.89 0.81
CA MET A 30 -10.67 13.23 1.46
C MET A 30 -9.78 11.98 1.50
N TYR A 31 -8.54 12.15 1.10
CA TYR A 31 -7.51 11.11 1.15
C TYR A 31 -6.42 11.50 2.14
N ILE A 32 -6.15 10.61 3.08
CA ILE A 32 -5.12 10.80 4.10
C ILE A 32 -4.15 9.62 4.01
N GLU A 33 -2.87 9.89 4.06
CA GLU A 33 -1.83 8.86 4.03
C GLU A 33 -0.78 9.07 5.11
N THR A 34 -0.48 8.02 5.85
CA THR A 34 0.65 7.94 6.77
C THR A 34 1.88 7.43 6.01
N ASN A 35 3.07 7.85 6.40
CA ASN A 35 4.32 7.32 5.83
C ASN A 35 4.33 7.37 4.29
N SER A 36 3.97 8.55 3.76
CA SER A 36 3.60 8.74 2.35
C SER A 36 4.75 8.47 1.37
N ALA A 37 6.00 8.61 1.82
CA ALA A 37 7.19 8.57 0.98
C ALA A 37 7.08 9.53 -0.22
N SER A 38 7.66 9.20 -1.37
CA SER A 38 7.66 10.08 -2.54
C SER A 38 6.53 9.75 -3.52
N ALA A 39 6.06 10.76 -4.24
CA ALA A 39 5.06 10.59 -5.30
C ALA A 39 5.64 9.93 -6.55
N ILE A 40 6.89 10.24 -6.91
CA ILE A 40 7.53 9.72 -8.11
C ILE A 40 8.99 9.32 -7.83
N TYR A 41 9.42 8.22 -8.45
CA TYR A 41 10.75 7.66 -8.34
C TYR A 41 11.33 7.40 -9.72
N HIS A 42 12.66 7.53 -9.86
CA HIS A 42 13.37 7.13 -11.09
C HIS A 42 13.79 5.67 -11.01
N MET A 43 13.44 4.90 -12.03
CA MET A 43 13.75 3.48 -12.10
C MET A 43 15.25 3.23 -12.24
N SER A 44 15.76 2.24 -11.52
CA SER A 44 17.18 1.88 -11.49
C SER A 44 17.48 0.43 -11.89
N HIS A 45 16.47 -0.32 -12.33
CA HIS A 45 16.58 -1.71 -12.78
C HIS A 45 17.21 -2.66 -11.75
N THR A 46 16.94 -2.44 -10.47
CA THR A 46 17.38 -3.35 -9.40
C THR A 46 16.74 -4.72 -9.54
N VAL A 47 17.31 -5.72 -8.89
CA VAL A 47 16.75 -7.08 -8.85
C VAL A 47 15.34 -7.08 -8.25
N GLU A 48 15.10 -6.28 -7.22
CA GLU A 48 13.78 -6.10 -6.60
C GLU A 48 12.74 -5.59 -7.61
N GLN A 49 13.11 -4.61 -8.41
CA GLN A 49 12.24 -4.03 -9.45
C GLN A 49 12.01 -5.03 -10.58
N GLN A 50 13.03 -5.77 -11.00
CA GLN A 50 12.89 -6.82 -12.02
C GLN A 50 11.88 -7.89 -11.59
N TYR A 51 11.95 -8.29 -10.33
CA TYR A 51 11.04 -9.27 -9.73
C TYR A 51 9.67 -8.67 -9.37
N GLY A 52 9.61 -7.38 -9.11
CA GLY A 52 8.41 -6.61 -8.78
C GLY A 52 7.69 -6.08 -10.00
N ILE A 53 7.82 -4.76 -10.21
CA ILE A 53 7.02 -4.03 -11.20
C ILE A 53 7.28 -4.45 -12.65
N TYR A 54 8.54 -4.75 -13.05
CA TYR A 54 8.82 -5.17 -14.41
C TYR A 54 8.15 -6.51 -14.73
N HIS A 55 8.24 -7.48 -13.82
CA HIS A 55 7.54 -8.76 -13.96
C HIS A 55 6.02 -8.56 -14.03
N PHE A 56 5.47 -7.72 -13.14
CA PHE A 56 4.05 -7.40 -13.15
C PHE A 56 3.61 -6.84 -14.51
N LEU A 57 4.28 -5.83 -15.02
CA LEU A 57 3.91 -5.20 -16.28
C LEU A 57 4.00 -6.17 -17.47
N GLU A 58 5.05 -7.01 -17.53
CA GLU A 58 5.18 -8.04 -18.57
C GLU A 58 4.01 -9.04 -18.56
N LYS A 59 3.65 -9.55 -17.39
CA LYS A 59 2.58 -10.53 -17.25
C LYS A 59 1.19 -9.91 -17.40
N ALA A 60 0.98 -8.74 -16.80
CA ALA A 60 -0.28 -8.02 -16.89
C ALA A 60 -0.63 -7.62 -18.33
N ASN A 61 0.36 -7.31 -19.16
CA ASN A 61 0.15 -7.02 -20.58
C ASN A 61 -0.51 -8.19 -21.33
N LYS A 62 -0.26 -9.44 -20.93
CA LYS A 62 -0.82 -10.66 -21.52
C LYS A 62 -2.13 -11.09 -20.88
N GLU A 63 -2.45 -10.56 -19.70
CA GLU A 63 -3.64 -10.90 -18.93
C GLU A 63 -4.65 -9.74 -18.98
N LYS A 64 -5.78 -9.93 -19.68
CA LYS A 64 -6.76 -8.88 -19.97
C LYS A 64 -7.28 -8.16 -18.72
N PHE A 65 -7.50 -8.88 -17.63
CA PHE A 65 -8.05 -8.30 -16.41
C PHE A 65 -7.03 -7.36 -15.75
N LEU A 66 -5.78 -7.81 -15.58
CA LEU A 66 -4.70 -6.98 -15.01
C LEU A 66 -4.34 -5.79 -15.92
N ARG A 67 -4.33 -6.02 -17.25
CA ARG A 67 -4.08 -4.95 -18.23
C ARG A 67 -5.13 -3.84 -18.17
N ASN A 68 -6.36 -4.16 -17.76
CA ASN A 68 -7.44 -3.18 -17.61
C ASN A 68 -7.41 -2.48 -16.25
N SER A 69 -6.59 -2.92 -15.29
CA SER A 69 -6.45 -2.26 -13.99
C SER A 69 -5.95 -0.82 -14.15
N ILE A 70 -6.36 0.04 -13.24
CA ILE A 70 -5.91 1.44 -13.22
C ILE A 70 -4.41 1.50 -12.92
N TYR A 71 -3.95 0.70 -11.97
CA TYR A 71 -2.55 0.60 -11.63
C TYR A 71 -1.67 0.28 -12.86
N TYR A 72 -2.04 -0.78 -13.63
CA TYR A 72 -1.29 -1.11 -14.86
C TYR A 72 -1.26 0.06 -15.84
N LYS A 73 -2.39 0.72 -16.06
CA LYS A 73 -2.48 1.83 -17.03
C LYS A 73 -1.61 3.02 -16.63
N LEU A 74 -1.60 3.38 -15.35
CA LEU A 74 -0.79 4.48 -14.84
C LEU A 74 0.70 4.13 -14.89
N GLU A 75 1.08 2.98 -14.36
CA GLU A 75 2.49 2.56 -14.30
C GLU A 75 3.08 2.30 -15.69
N SER A 76 2.33 1.72 -16.63
CA SER A 76 2.85 1.48 -17.99
C SER A 76 3.24 2.79 -18.70
N ILE A 77 2.49 3.87 -18.48
CA ILE A 77 2.80 5.20 -19.05
C ILE A 77 4.04 5.79 -18.39
N GLU A 78 4.15 5.73 -17.07
CA GLU A 78 5.29 6.32 -16.35
C GLU A 78 6.58 5.50 -16.53
N MET A 79 6.47 4.17 -16.67
CA MET A 79 7.62 3.32 -16.99
C MET A 79 8.26 3.62 -18.34
N GLU A 80 7.50 4.06 -19.34
CA GLU A 80 8.05 4.54 -20.64
C GLU A 80 8.92 5.79 -20.46
N LYS A 81 8.67 6.57 -19.40
CA LYS A 81 9.47 7.76 -19.02
C LYS A 81 10.61 7.41 -18.06
N GLY A 82 10.77 6.15 -17.68
CA GLY A 82 11.74 5.70 -16.67
C GLY A 82 11.36 6.02 -15.24
N ASN A 83 10.07 6.21 -14.97
CA ASN A 83 9.54 6.53 -13.64
C ASN A 83 8.68 5.41 -13.06
N TYR A 84 8.47 5.48 -11.73
CA TYR A 84 7.54 4.66 -10.96
C TYR A 84 6.72 5.57 -10.05
N LEU A 85 5.41 5.34 -9.97
CA LEU A 85 4.51 6.13 -9.14
C LEU A 85 4.42 5.55 -7.72
N GLY A 86 4.64 6.40 -6.73
CA GLY A 86 4.29 6.10 -5.34
C GLY A 86 2.79 6.25 -5.08
N SER A 87 2.34 5.77 -3.92
CA SER A 87 0.93 5.85 -3.50
C SER A 87 0.35 7.27 -3.54
N PRO A 88 1.07 8.36 -3.16
CA PRO A 88 0.54 9.71 -3.32
C PRO A 88 0.21 10.08 -4.76
N ALA A 89 1.11 9.77 -5.70
CA ALA A 89 0.86 10.06 -7.11
C ALA A 89 -0.30 9.23 -7.67
N LEU A 90 -0.36 7.96 -7.33
CA LEU A 90 -1.47 7.07 -7.72
C LEU A 90 -2.81 7.61 -7.21
N ALA A 91 -2.89 7.99 -5.93
CA ALA A 91 -4.10 8.57 -5.35
C ALA A 91 -4.51 9.88 -6.05
N MET A 92 -3.57 10.80 -6.30
CA MET A 92 -3.83 12.06 -6.99
C MET A 92 -4.32 11.85 -8.42
N ASN A 93 -3.75 10.91 -9.18
CA ASN A 93 -4.20 10.60 -10.54
C ASN A 93 -5.58 9.97 -10.59
N ILE A 94 -5.92 9.10 -9.61
CA ILE A 94 -7.18 8.38 -9.59
C ILE A 94 -8.33 9.27 -9.11
N LEU A 95 -8.10 10.02 -8.07
CA LEU A 95 -9.13 10.84 -7.45
C LEU A 95 -9.28 12.21 -8.10
N GLU A 96 -8.18 12.79 -8.61
CA GLU A 96 -8.17 14.09 -9.29
C GLU A 96 -9.07 15.14 -8.61
N LYS A 97 -10.13 15.55 -9.33
CA LYS A 97 -11.12 16.54 -8.87
C LYS A 97 -12.19 15.96 -7.92
N ARG A 98 -12.20 14.65 -7.70
CA ARG A 98 -13.19 13.99 -6.83
C ARG A 98 -12.87 14.20 -5.37
N ALA A 99 -11.58 14.12 -5.01
CA ALA A 99 -11.13 14.49 -3.67
C ALA A 99 -11.15 16.01 -3.52
N SER A 100 -11.67 16.48 -2.40
CA SER A 100 -11.63 17.90 -2.01
C SER A 100 -10.32 18.26 -1.30
N GLN A 101 -9.62 17.25 -0.78
CA GLN A 101 -8.38 17.43 -0.02
C GLN A 101 -7.54 16.17 0.01
N TYR A 102 -6.21 16.37 -0.03
CA TYR A 102 -5.19 15.35 0.24
C TYR A 102 -4.37 15.76 1.44
N ILE A 103 -4.06 14.81 2.32
CA ILE A 103 -3.23 15.00 3.50
C ILE A 103 -2.16 13.91 3.52
N PHE A 104 -0.90 14.33 3.52
CA PHE A 104 0.25 13.43 3.51
C PHE A 104 1.15 13.68 4.72
N PHE A 105 1.55 12.61 5.39
CA PHE A 105 2.51 12.64 6.48
C PHE A 105 3.76 11.89 6.11
N ASP A 106 4.91 12.48 6.36
CA ASP A 106 6.20 11.80 6.33
C ASP A 106 7.20 12.47 7.27
N ILE A 107 8.19 11.71 7.73
CA ILE A 107 9.32 12.22 8.50
C ILE A 107 10.45 12.76 7.62
N GLU A 108 10.41 12.45 6.32
CA GLU A 108 11.38 12.86 5.34
C GLU A 108 10.86 14.06 4.53
N LYS A 109 11.47 15.21 4.75
CA LYS A 109 11.07 16.47 4.08
C LYS A 109 11.16 16.38 2.56
N ASP A 110 12.23 15.77 2.04
CA ASP A 110 12.44 15.61 0.60
C ASP A 110 11.32 14.81 -0.07
N ALA A 111 10.74 13.84 0.65
CA ALA A 111 9.60 13.05 0.16
C ALA A 111 8.35 13.93 0.01
N LEU A 112 8.06 14.77 1.00
CA LEU A 112 6.93 15.71 0.96
C LEU A 112 7.10 16.77 -0.14
N GLU A 113 8.30 17.32 -0.30
CA GLU A 113 8.62 18.25 -1.40
C GLU A 113 8.42 17.58 -2.77
N ASN A 114 8.77 16.29 -2.91
CA ASN A 114 8.51 15.52 -4.13
C ASN A 114 7.01 15.38 -4.41
N ILE A 115 6.18 15.17 -3.39
CA ILE A 115 4.70 15.13 -3.53
C ILE A 115 4.17 16.47 -4.02
N GLU A 116 4.61 17.59 -3.43
CA GLU A 116 4.18 18.93 -3.82
C GLU A 116 4.58 19.28 -5.26
N LEU A 117 5.82 18.93 -5.62
CA LEU A 117 6.33 19.13 -6.99
C LEU A 117 5.52 18.31 -8.00
N TYR A 118 5.24 17.04 -7.71
CA TYR A 118 4.45 16.19 -8.58
C TYR A 118 3.01 16.73 -8.75
N ALA A 119 2.38 17.18 -7.68
CA ALA A 119 1.06 17.80 -7.76
C ALA A 119 1.05 19.05 -8.64
N GLY A 120 2.11 19.86 -8.59
CA GLY A 120 2.31 20.98 -9.49
C GLY A 120 2.48 20.55 -10.95
N GLN A 121 3.23 19.48 -11.22
CA GLN A 121 3.45 18.94 -12.56
C GLN A 121 2.17 18.46 -13.25
N ILE A 122 1.27 17.82 -12.49
CA ILE A 122 -0.04 17.36 -12.99
C ILE A 122 -1.13 18.44 -12.92
N GLU A 123 -0.75 19.67 -12.57
CA GLU A 123 -1.67 20.81 -12.39
C GLU A 123 -2.87 20.49 -11.49
N LEU A 124 -2.65 19.74 -10.42
CA LEU A 124 -3.71 19.35 -9.49
C LEU A 124 -4.34 20.60 -8.88
N LYS A 125 -5.67 20.75 -9.01
CA LYS A 125 -6.42 21.90 -8.46
C LYS A 125 -6.91 21.69 -7.03
N THR A 126 -6.87 20.46 -6.57
CA THR A 126 -7.29 20.08 -5.22
C THR A 126 -6.25 20.50 -4.19
N HIS A 127 -6.70 20.92 -3.01
CA HIS A 127 -5.84 21.32 -1.91
C HIS A 127 -5.04 20.13 -1.37
N ILE A 128 -3.72 20.35 -1.22
CA ILE A 128 -2.79 19.39 -0.62
C ILE A 128 -2.27 19.98 0.69
N GLN A 129 -2.21 19.15 1.71
CA GLN A 129 -1.52 19.45 2.96
C GLN A 129 -0.45 18.39 3.20
N THR A 130 0.76 18.83 3.41
CA THR A 130 1.90 17.98 3.79
C THR A 130 2.29 18.27 5.22
N TYR A 131 2.58 17.23 5.99
CA TYR A 131 3.01 17.34 7.38
C TYR A 131 4.35 16.63 7.56
N HIS A 132 5.41 17.40 7.75
CA HIS A 132 6.72 16.89 8.14
C HIS A 132 6.68 16.53 9.64
N ALA A 133 6.13 15.37 9.96
CA ALA A 133 5.86 14.94 11.33
C ALA A 133 5.67 13.42 11.43
N ASP A 134 5.79 12.90 12.64
CA ASP A 134 5.35 11.54 12.94
C ASP A 134 3.84 11.40 12.69
N SER A 135 3.49 10.50 11.78
CA SER A 135 2.10 10.30 11.35
C SER A 135 1.21 9.71 12.44
N LEU A 136 1.77 8.92 13.38
CA LEU A 136 1.01 8.39 14.52
C LEU A 136 0.38 9.53 15.33
N GLU A 137 1.19 10.53 15.70
CA GLU A 137 0.72 11.67 16.48
C GLU A 137 -0.13 12.65 15.66
N GLY A 138 0.21 12.80 14.38
CA GLY A 138 -0.51 13.70 13.47
C GLY A 138 -1.91 13.21 13.17
N VAL A 139 -2.07 11.95 12.77
CA VAL A 139 -3.38 11.38 12.42
C VAL A 139 -4.31 11.28 13.62
N ILE A 140 -3.81 10.90 14.81
CA ILE A 140 -4.62 10.86 16.04
C ILE A 140 -5.27 12.22 16.31
N LYS A 141 -4.55 13.31 16.09
CA LYS A 141 -5.10 14.67 16.28
C LYS A 141 -6.14 15.05 15.23
N LEU A 142 -6.02 14.52 14.02
CA LEU A 142 -6.95 14.79 12.91
C LEU A 142 -8.23 13.95 13.01
N LEU A 143 -8.16 12.71 13.49
CA LEU A 143 -9.27 11.75 13.48
C LEU A 143 -10.61 12.33 13.94
N PRO A 144 -10.70 13.11 15.04
CA PRO A 144 -11.97 13.67 15.50
C PRO A 144 -12.62 14.67 14.53
N THR A 145 -11.86 15.21 13.59
CA THR A 145 -12.32 16.23 12.62
C THR A 145 -12.60 15.66 11.23
N LEU A 146 -12.20 14.41 10.98
CA LEU A 146 -12.33 13.81 9.66
C LEU A 146 -13.77 13.41 9.36
N PRO A 147 -14.29 13.76 8.17
CA PRO A 147 -15.60 13.29 7.73
C PRO A 147 -15.57 11.79 7.42
N LYS A 148 -16.72 11.12 7.55
CA LYS A 148 -16.85 9.68 7.21
C LYS A 148 -16.57 9.36 5.73
N SER A 149 -16.61 10.38 4.86
CA SER A 149 -16.23 10.28 3.45
C SER A 149 -14.71 10.25 3.23
N SER A 150 -13.92 10.23 4.30
CA SER A 150 -12.47 10.11 4.25
C SER A 150 -12.03 8.68 3.97
N PHE A 151 -10.85 8.57 3.39
CA PHE A 151 -10.11 7.31 3.23
C PHE A 151 -8.74 7.48 3.85
N LEU A 152 -8.38 6.58 4.76
CA LEU A 152 -7.11 6.56 5.45
C LEU A 152 -6.26 5.39 4.94
N HIS A 153 -5.19 5.70 4.23
CA HIS A 153 -4.14 4.77 3.85
C HIS A 153 -3.04 4.78 4.91
N ILE A 154 -2.79 3.63 5.51
CA ILE A 154 -1.82 3.45 6.60
C ILE A 154 -0.72 2.54 6.08
N ASP A 155 0.50 3.09 5.91
CA ASP A 155 1.60 2.41 5.21
C ASP A 155 2.89 2.32 6.04
N PRO A 156 2.87 1.81 7.27
CA PRO A 156 4.08 1.52 8.03
C PRO A 156 4.63 0.15 7.65
N TYR A 157 5.91 -0.09 7.94
CA TYR A 157 6.44 -1.44 7.95
C TYR A 157 5.97 -2.23 9.19
N GLU A 158 6.04 -1.61 10.38
CA GLU A 158 5.72 -2.19 11.68
C GLU A 158 4.39 -1.61 12.20
N ILE A 159 3.33 -2.42 12.19
CA ILE A 159 1.99 -1.96 12.59
C ILE A 159 1.80 -1.83 14.11
N ASP A 160 2.63 -2.50 14.89
CA ASP A 160 2.63 -2.53 16.35
C ASP A 160 3.56 -1.46 16.98
N LYS A 161 4.37 -0.79 16.14
CA LYS A 161 5.21 0.33 16.58
C LYS A 161 4.36 1.41 17.22
N LYS A 162 4.71 1.78 18.46
CA LYS A 162 3.99 2.79 19.24
C LYS A 162 4.68 4.15 19.12
N GLY A 163 3.89 5.19 18.93
CA GLY A 163 4.30 6.57 19.06
C GLY A 163 4.46 7.03 20.52
N ILE A 164 4.73 8.30 20.70
CA ILE A 164 4.90 8.94 22.03
C ILE A 164 3.61 8.79 22.87
N SER A 165 2.45 8.87 22.25
CA SER A 165 1.13 8.66 22.87
C SER A 165 0.85 7.22 23.31
N GLY A 166 1.73 6.27 22.97
CA GLY A 166 1.52 4.84 23.18
C GLY A 166 0.58 4.20 22.17
N THR A 167 0.12 4.94 21.17
CA THR A 167 -0.77 4.48 20.08
C THR A 167 0.06 3.85 18.98
N SER A 168 -0.40 2.71 18.44
CA SER A 168 0.20 2.04 17.28
C SER A 168 -0.57 2.36 15.98
N TYR A 169 -0.02 1.95 14.83
CA TYR A 169 -0.71 2.08 13.55
C TYR A 169 -2.00 1.24 13.49
N LEU A 170 -2.00 0.07 14.11
CA LEU A 170 -3.22 -0.72 14.23
C LEU A 170 -4.27 -0.03 15.11
N ASP A 171 -3.86 0.65 16.19
CA ASP A 171 -4.78 1.44 17.02
C ASP A 171 -5.38 2.64 16.24
N ILE A 172 -4.60 3.24 15.33
CA ILE A 172 -5.12 4.28 14.42
C ILE A 172 -6.20 3.71 13.50
N LEU A 173 -5.94 2.54 12.87
CA LEU A 173 -6.93 1.88 12.03
C LEU A 173 -8.21 1.59 12.82
N ILE A 174 -8.10 1.05 14.03
CA ILE A 174 -9.25 0.74 14.90
C ILE A 174 -10.07 1.99 15.21
N LYS A 175 -9.42 3.07 15.67
CA LYS A 175 -10.10 4.34 15.98
C LYS A 175 -10.76 4.95 14.75
N ALA A 176 -10.10 4.91 13.60
CA ALA A 176 -10.67 5.39 12.34
C ALA A 176 -11.87 4.52 11.91
N THR A 177 -11.77 3.20 12.09
CA THR A 177 -12.88 2.26 11.83
C THR A 177 -14.10 2.58 12.69
N GLN A 178 -13.90 2.78 13.99
CA GLN A 178 -14.96 3.16 14.94
C GLN A 178 -15.59 4.52 14.60
N ALA A 179 -14.82 5.44 14.04
CA ALA A 179 -15.31 6.73 13.52
C ALA A 179 -16.06 6.60 12.17
N GLY A 180 -16.11 5.42 11.56
CA GLY A 180 -16.76 5.15 10.28
C GLY A 180 -15.93 5.57 9.06
N ILE A 181 -14.61 5.79 9.23
CA ILE A 181 -13.68 6.14 8.17
C ILE A 181 -13.24 4.85 7.45
N LYS A 182 -13.14 4.91 6.14
CA LYS A 182 -12.63 3.81 5.30
C LYS A 182 -11.12 3.70 5.47
N CYS A 183 -10.61 2.51 5.74
CA CYS A 183 -9.19 2.29 6.02
C CYS A 183 -8.60 1.18 5.16
N LEU A 184 -7.36 1.39 4.72
CA LEU A 184 -6.48 0.40 4.13
C LEU A 184 -5.14 0.49 4.84
N LEU A 185 -4.76 -0.56 5.55
CA LEU A 185 -3.47 -0.69 6.22
C LEU A 185 -2.64 -1.76 5.52
N TRP A 186 -1.42 -1.40 5.12
CA TRP A 186 -0.42 -2.33 4.63
C TRP A 186 0.61 -2.63 5.73
N TYR A 187 1.16 -3.84 5.74
CA TYR A 187 2.24 -4.25 6.63
C TYR A 187 3.13 -5.31 5.97
N GLY A 188 4.39 -5.37 6.40
CA GLY A 188 5.35 -6.38 5.99
C GLY A 188 5.74 -7.30 7.13
N PHE A 189 6.27 -8.48 6.79
CA PHE A 189 6.87 -9.42 7.74
C PHE A 189 8.07 -10.13 7.11
N MET A 190 9.12 -10.36 7.90
CA MET A 190 10.38 -10.93 7.42
C MET A 190 10.44 -12.44 7.53
N THR A 191 9.80 -13.01 8.54
CA THR A 191 9.84 -14.43 8.87
C THR A 191 8.42 -14.97 9.12
N GLU A 192 8.30 -16.30 9.23
CA GLU A 192 7.02 -16.91 9.64
C GLU A 192 6.66 -16.57 11.09
N ASP A 193 7.66 -16.44 11.96
CA ASP A 193 7.44 -16.04 13.34
C ASP A 193 6.94 -14.60 13.44
N ASP A 194 7.52 -13.67 12.66
CA ASP A 194 7.00 -12.30 12.55
C ASP A 194 5.56 -12.30 12.07
N LYS A 195 5.25 -13.08 11.00
CA LYS A 195 3.89 -13.22 10.48
C LYS A 195 2.92 -13.70 11.57
N MET A 196 3.28 -14.76 12.28
CA MET A 196 2.43 -15.31 13.35
C MET A 196 2.20 -14.29 14.48
N HIS A 197 3.26 -13.57 14.87
CA HIS A 197 3.17 -12.53 15.88
C HIS A 197 2.23 -11.39 15.45
N ILE A 198 2.42 -10.87 14.24
CA ILE A 198 1.57 -9.81 13.66
C ILE A 198 0.12 -10.27 13.56
N ASN A 199 -0.13 -11.49 13.07
CA ASN A 199 -1.48 -12.04 12.94
C ASN A 199 -2.18 -12.16 14.28
N GLN A 200 -1.48 -12.66 15.30
CA GLN A 200 -2.02 -12.75 16.64
C GLN A 200 -2.31 -11.37 17.23
N TYR A 201 -1.43 -10.40 16.97
CA TYR A 201 -1.64 -9.02 17.40
C TYR A 201 -2.89 -8.41 16.75
N ILE A 202 -3.04 -8.55 15.42
CA ILE A 202 -4.23 -8.08 14.69
C ILE A 202 -5.52 -8.71 15.26
N ILE A 203 -5.55 -10.05 15.36
CA ILE A 203 -6.74 -10.79 15.83
C ILE A 203 -7.14 -10.34 17.24
N ASN A 204 -6.18 -10.28 18.15
CA ASN A 204 -6.43 -9.90 19.54
C ASN A 204 -6.98 -8.46 19.62
N ARG A 205 -6.32 -7.51 18.95
CA ARG A 205 -6.73 -6.10 18.99
C ARG A 205 -8.10 -5.86 18.37
N LEU A 206 -8.38 -6.47 17.21
CA LEU A 206 -9.71 -6.35 16.58
C LEU A 206 -10.81 -6.96 17.45
N LYS A 207 -10.52 -8.09 18.09
CA LYS A 207 -11.45 -8.74 19.01
C LYS A 207 -11.70 -7.91 20.28
N GLU A 208 -10.66 -7.36 20.89
CA GLU A 208 -10.76 -6.51 22.10
C GLU A 208 -11.63 -5.27 21.84
N GLU A 209 -11.55 -4.71 20.63
CA GLU A 209 -12.27 -3.50 20.22
C GLU A 209 -13.60 -3.79 19.49
N ASP A 210 -14.05 -5.05 19.48
CA ASP A 210 -15.29 -5.54 18.84
C ASP A 210 -15.41 -5.19 17.33
N ILE A 211 -14.28 -5.12 16.62
CA ILE A 211 -14.27 -4.92 15.17
C ILE A 211 -14.54 -6.27 14.49
N LYS A 212 -15.73 -6.43 13.92
CA LYS A 212 -16.20 -7.70 13.31
C LYS A 212 -16.08 -7.71 11.79
N GLU A 213 -16.18 -6.53 11.15
CA GLU A 213 -16.19 -6.41 9.70
C GLU A 213 -14.84 -5.89 9.20
N TYR A 214 -14.04 -6.80 8.70
CA TYR A 214 -12.75 -6.50 8.09
C TYR A 214 -12.39 -7.54 7.04
N ILE A 215 -11.46 -7.18 6.17
CA ILE A 215 -10.77 -8.13 5.30
C ILE A 215 -9.27 -8.03 5.54
N CYS A 216 -8.63 -9.16 5.76
CA CYS A 216 -7.18 -9.25 5.88
C CYS A 216 -6.64 -10.32 4.92
N VAL A 217 -5.76 -9.92 4.01
CA VAL A 217 -5.17 -10.79 2.99
C VAL A 217 -3.67 -10.61 2.98
N GLU A 218 -2.95 -11.72 3.00
CA GLU A 218 -1.49 -11.75 2.94
C GLU A 218 -1.02 -12.42 1.67
N LEU A 219 0.04 -11.89 1.08
CA LEU A 219 0.80 -12.53 0.01
C LEU A 219 2.18 -12.91 0.53
N ILE A 220 2.51 -14.17 0.41
CA ILE A 220 3.69 -14.80 1.03
C ILE A 220 4.55 -15.42 -0.06
N MET A 221 5.86 -15.18 0.00
CA MET A 221 6.83 -15.77 -0.92
C MET A 221 7.38 -17.08 -0.37
N ASN A 222 7.05 -18.19 -1.03
CA ASN A 222 7.45 -19.52 -0.62
C ASN A 222 8.98 -19.74 -0.59
N SER A 223 9.69 -18.94 -1.35
CA SER A 223 11.13 -19.06 -1.57
C SER A 223 12.01 -18.51 -0.42
N ILE A 224 11.47 -17.70 0.46
CA ILE A 224 12.19 -17.16 1.63
C ILE A 224 12.61 -18.25 2.62
N ARG A 225 11.95 -19.39 2.62
CA ARG A 225 12.32 -20.55 3.44
C ARG A 225 13.71 -21.13 3.13
N LYS A 226 14.41 -20.65 2.12
CA LYS A 226 15.69 -21.17 1.62
C LYS A 226 16.78 -20.12 1.62
N ASP A 227 17.07 -19.41 2.65
CA ASP A 227 18.23 -18.51 2.86
C ASP A 227 18.93 -17.83 1.63
N THR A 228 18.33 -17.88 0.45
CA THR A 228 18.97 -17.52 -0.83
C THR A 228 18.20 -16.51 -1.64
N ILE A 229 17.51 -15.53 -1.00
CA ILE A 229 16.71 -14.61 -1.77
C ILE A 229 17.50 -13.39 -2.16
N ILE A 230 17.93 -13.40 -3.39
CA ILE A 230 18.60 -12.28 -4.04
C ILE A 230 17.58 -11.19 -4.45
N CYS A 231 16.30 -11.54 -4.58
CA CYS A 231 15.30 -10.69 -5.24
C CYS A 231 14.28 -10.03 -4.31
N ASN A 232 14.31 -10.31 -3.02
CA ASN A 232 13.42 -9.69 -2.06
C ASN A 232 14.16 -9.40 -0.75
N PRO A 233 14.81 -8.24 -0.61
CA PRO A 233 15.59 -7.93 0.55
C PRO A 233 14.71 -7.85 1.78
N GLY A 234 14.71 -8.91 2.55
CA GLY A 234 14.21 -8.91 3.89
C GLY A 234 12.70 -8.94 4.09
N ILE A 235 11.88 -9.31 3.09
CA ILE A 235 10.43 -9.46 3.27
C ILE A 235 9.97 -10.85 2.84
N LEU A 236 9.47 -11.67 3.78
CA LEU A 236 8.79 -12.93 3.51
C LEU A 236 7.49 -12.69 2.77
N GLY A 237 6.77 -11.66 3.18
CA GLY A 237 5.51 -11.30 2.60
C GLY A 237 4.97 -9.99 3.14
N SER A 238 3.78 -9.66 2.71
CA SER A 238 3.06 -8.48 3.16
C SER A 238 1.57 -8.73 3.22
N GLY A 239 0.90 -7.96 4.06
CA GLY A 239 -0.54 -8.04 4.25
C GLY A 239 -1.24 -6.71 4.01
N ILE A 240 -2.52 -6.82 3.72
CA ILE A 240 -3.46 -5.71 3.66
C ILE A 240 -4.60 -6.01 4.62
N LEU A 241 -4.84 -5.12 5.57
CA LEU A 241 -6.00 -5.10 6.44
C LEU A 241 -6.88 -3.92 6.07
N ALA A 242 -8.14 -4.17 5.74
CA ALA A 242 -9.07 -3.11 5.37
C ALA A 242 -10.38 -3.19 6.14
N THR A 243 -10.95 -2.00 6.45
CA THR A 243 -12.18 -1.84 7.22
C THR A 243 -13.07 -0.77 6.63
N ASN A 244 -14.38 -0.86 6.89
CA ASN A 244 -15.41 0.08 6.39
C ASN A 244 -15.48 0.21 4.86
N LEU A 245 -14.91 -0.73 4.14
CA LEU A 245 -14.99 -0.76 2.67
C LEU A 245 -16.30 -1.39 2.20
N SER A 246 -16.70 -1.03 0.99
CA SER A 246 -17.83 -1.68 0.30
C SER A 246 -17.56 -3.17 0.03
N GLN A 247 -18.63 -3.95 -0.13
CA GLN A 247 -18.52 -5.35 -0.52
C GLN A 247 -17.82 -5.54 -1.88
N GLU A 248 -17.99 -4.57 -2.78
CA GLU A 248 -17.31 -4.54 -4.07
C GLU A 248 -15.80 -4.41 -3.89
N SER A 249 -15.35 -3.48 -3.03
CA SER A 249 -13.94 -3.32 -2.68
C SER A 249 -13.35 -4.58 -2.04
N ASN A 250 -14.06 -5.19 -1.10
CA ASN A 250 -13.62 -6.43 -0.44
C ASN A 250 -13.46 -7.58 -1.46
N THR A 251 -14.39 -7.72 -2.40
CA THR A 251 -14.30 -8.70 -3.49
C THR A 251 -13.13 -8.40 -4.41
N THR A 252 -12.89 -7.12 -4.68
CA THR A 252 -11.80 -6.63 -5.53
C THR A 252 -10.43 -6.95 -4.91
N ILE A 253 -10.25 -6.75 -3.60
CA ILE A 253 -9.03 -7.15 -2.89
C ILE A 253 -8.72 -8.63 -3.12
N LEU A 254 -9.71 -9.51 -2.90
CA LEU A 254 -9.55 -10.95 -3.07
C LEU A 254 -9.22 -11.32 -4.52
N LYS A 255 -9.88 -10.69 -5.47
CA LYS A 255 -9.67 -10.96 -6.89
C LYS A 255 -8.27 -10.60 -7.34
N TYR A 256 -7.80 -9.38 -7.05
CA TYR A 256 -6.47 -8.95 -7.45
C TYR A 256 -5.36 -9.69 -6.71
N SER A 257 -5.56 -10.04 -5.44
CA SER A 257 -4.63 -10.91 -4.70
C SER A 257 -4.46 -12.26 -5.37
N ASN A 258 -5.55 -12.89 -5.82
CA ASN A 258 -5.49 -14.14 -6.56
C ASN A 258 -4.77 -14.00 -7.91
N MET A 259 -5.04 -12.91 -8.64
CA MET A 259 -4.38 -12.65 -9.92
C MET A 259 -2.88 -12.47 -9.75
N LEU A 260 -2.43 -11.78 -8.69
CA LEU A 260 -1.01 -11.66 -8.37
C LEU A 260 -0.39 -13.03 -8.06
N VAL A 261 -1.06 -13.88 -7.28
CA VAL A 261 -0.60 -15.26 -7.05
C VAL A 261 -0.40 -16.00 -8.37
N CYS A 262 -1.33 -15.86 -9.32
CA CYS A 262 -1.23 -16.52 -10.63
C CYS A 262 -0.01 -16.05 -11.43
N ILE A 263 0.20 -14.74 -11.55
CA ILE A 263 1.30 -14.20 -12.36
C ILE A 263 2.67 -14.35 -11.71
N TYR A 264 2.72 -14.47 -10.37
CA TYR A 264 3.94 -14.70 -9.60
C TYR A 264 4.17 -16.19 -9.23
N SER A 265 3.34 -17.13 -9.76
CA SER A 265 3.41 -18.55 -9.40
C SER A 265 4.61 -19.31 -9.98
N ASN A 266 5.20 -18.80 -11.06
CA ASN A 266 6.29 -19.47 -11.79
C ASN A 266 7.36 -18.45 -12.19
N ILE A 267 7.96 -17.80 -11.21
CA ILE A 267 9.03 -16.84 -11.48
C ILE A 267 10.36 -17.55 -11.41
N LYS A 268 11.11 -17.44 -12.51
CA LYS A 268 12.51 -17.83 -12.58
C LYS A 268 13.39 -16.60 -12.74
N TYR A 269 14.31 -16.42 -11.82
CA TYR A 269 15.36 -15.42 -11.93
C TYR A 269 16.70 -16.09 -11.62
N LYS A 270 17.52 -16.31 -12.65
CA LYS A 270 18.75 -17.13 -12.58
C LYS A 270 18.41 -18.53 -12.05
N ASP A 271 18.99 -18.95 -10.95
CA ASP A 271 18.78 -20.26 -10.30
C ASP A 271 17.66 -20.23 -9.25
N TYR A 272 16.82 -19.21 -9.29
CA TYR A 272 15.82 -18.92 -8.28
C TYR A 272 14.40 -19.11 -8.80
N ASP A 273 13.67 -20.02 -8.18
CA ASP A 273 12.25 -20.24 -8.41
C ASP A 273 11.45 -19.63 -7.25
N GLY A 274 10.79 -18.51 -7.50
CA GLY A 274 9.88 -17.87 -6.55
C GLY A 274 8.44 -18.25 -6.79
N LYS A 275 7.69 -18.47 -5.73
CA LYS A 275 6.26 -18.75 -5.78
C LYS A 275 5.52 -17.92 -4.73
N LEU A 276 4.55 -17.16 -5.18
CA LEU A 276 3.67 -16.41 -4.31
C LEU A 276 2.45 -17.28 -3.95
N TYR A 277 2.00 -17.24 -2.73
CA TYR A 277 0.72 -17.79 -2.32
C TYR A 277 -0.03 -16.82 -1.40
N ARG A 278 -1.33 -17.01 -1.31
CA ARG A 278 -2.22 -16.15 -0.53
C ARG A 278 -2.66 -16.86 0.74
N ASP A 279 -2.62 -16.12 1.85
CA ASP A 279 -3.27 -16.49 3.09
C ASP A 279 -4.37 -15.47 3.44
N ARG A 280 -5.26 -15.83 4.33
CA ARG A 280 -6.34 -14.97 4.81
C ARG A 280 -6.52 -15.15 6.31
N ILE A 281 -6.41 -14.06 7.03
CA ILE A 281 -6.75 -14.01 8.45
C ILE A 281 -8.27 -13.93 8.58
N LYS A 282 -8.83 -14.81 9.40
CA LYS A 282 -10.27 -14.88 9.67
C LYS A 282 -10.55 -14.48 11.10
#